data_69c2babee813c705b22d221e1fb91656
#
_entry.id   69c2babee813c705b22d221e1fb91656
#
_cell.length_a   1.000
_cell.length_b   1.000
_cell.length_c   1.000
_cell.angle_alpha   90.00
_cell.angle_beta   90.00
_cell.angle_gamma   90.00
#
_symmetry.space_group_name_H-M   'P 1'
#
loop_
_entity.id
_entity.type
_entity.pdbx_description
1 polymer ?
#
loop_
_entity_poly.entity_id
_entity_poly.type
_entity_poly.pdbx_seq_one_letter_code
_entity_poly.pdbx_strand_id
1 'polypeptide(L)'
;MRRKLSVVGRGTAGCLAIIEYANNFALDEIEWIYDPDIPTASVGEGTTHLIPEFLTINMGMTHADAATFNSTFKTGIRKTGWNGVGDYRHSFAVGSCGMHFSAIDFQKHVFNKFKENSSVKILEKNVDIDSIDSDYIMVCSGSKPDKDESYTAEYIPVNAAYVKGYEWEHPYITETLCIASAHGWVFVIPLQNRCSFGYIYNKDITTYSEMSSDFDKVINRYKDIFKLKSQIAEQSIAFSNYLRKENFTDRIVYNGNASFFLEPLEATSTAIANQINTQALTLWNHTDILTAEDCNNNYLSTLTEIEAMICLHYFAGSKYDTEFWKFATSIAEENIRKNLSTHNDFSEIVVNSCLGNYTDPSVYFYRDVGTWNIGSYIQNIYGLGIRDRILEIAEEGGWHV
;
A
#
# COMPACT_ATOMS: atom_id res chain seq x y z
N MET A 1 9.31 -32.74 -16.19
CA MET A 1 8.06 -32.66 -15.39
C MET A 1 7.26 -31.47 -15.87
N ARG A 2 5.94 -31.57 -15.93
CA ARG A 2 5.08 -30.41 -16.18
C ARG A 2 5.14 -29.50 -14.95
N ARG A 3 5.36 -28.20 -15.15
CA ARG A 3 5.36 -27.20 -14.06
C ARG A 3 3.98 -26.53 -14.01
N LYS A 4 3.32 -26.67 -12.87
CA LYS A 4 1.97 -26.18 -12.65
C LYS A 4 1.93 -25.15 -11.51
N LEU A 5 1.25 -24.02 -11.74
CA LEU A 5 0.98 -23.00 -10.74
C LEU A 5 -0.53 -22.86 -10.49
N SER A 6 -0.92 -22.76 -9.23
CA SER A 6 -2.26 -22.32 -8.84
C SER A 6 -2.20 -20.93 -8.19
N VAL A 7 -2.99 -19.98 -8.70
CA VAL A 7 -3.26 -18.69 -8.06
C VAL A 7 -4.64 -18.75 -7.41
N VAL A 8 -4.71 -18.56 -6.10
CA VAL A 8 -5.95 -18.67 -5.31
C VAL A 8 -6.43 -17.29 -4.89
N GLY A 9 -7.57 -16.86 -5.40
CA GLY A 9 -8.19 -15.57 -5.13
C GLY A 9 -8.25 -14.65 -6.35
N ARG A 10 -9.31 -13.83 -6.44
CA ARG A 10 -9.61 -12.95 -7.58
C ARG A 10 -9.58 -11.46 -7.22
N GLY A 11 -9.05 -11.12 -6.04
CA GLY A 11 -8.82 -9.73 -5.65
C GLY A 11 -7.67 -9.09 -6.43
N THR A 12 -7.35 -7.83 -6.12
CA THR A 12 -6.28 -7.09 -6.82
C THR A 12 -4.93 -7.83 -6.80
N ALA A 13 -4.54 -8.44 -5.66
CA ALA A 13 -3.31 -9.23 -5.58
C ALA A 13 -3.32 -10.45 -6.52
N GLY A 14 -4.44 -11.18 -6.59
CA GLY A 14 -4.59 -12.31 -7.52
C GLY A 14 -4.56 -11.87 -8.98
N CYS A 15 -5.14 -10.72 -9.31
CA CYS A 15 -5.07 -10.14 -10.65
C CYS A 15 -3.62 -9.80 -11.03
N LEU A 16 -2.86 -9.14 -10.14
CA LEU A 16 -1.44 -8.83 -10.37
C LEU A 16 -0.60 -10.11 -10.54
N ALA A 17 -0.87 -11.15 -9.74
CA ALA A 17 -0.20 -12.44 -9.85
C ALA A 17 -0.45 -13.11 -11.21
N ILE A 18 -1.70 -13.15 -11.67
CA ILE A 18 -2.04 -13.73 -12.98
C ILE A 18 -1.37 -12.96 -14.12
N ILE A 19 -1.34 -11.62 -14.06
CA ILE A 19 -0.66 -10.78 -15.06
C ILE A 19 0.84 -11.10 -15.10
N GLU A 20 1.48 -11.21 -13.95
CA GLU A 20 2.91 -11.54 -13.84
C GLU A 20 3.22 -12.91 -14.43
N TYR A 21 2.55 -13.94 -13.92
CA TYR A 21 2.92 -15.31 -14.22
C TYR A 21 2.50 -15.80 -15.61
N ALA A 22 1.40 -15.31 -16.14
CA ALA A 22 0.98 -15.66 -17.50
C ALA A 22 1.94 -15.14 -18.59
N ASN A 23 2.78 -14.16 -18.25
CA ASN A 23 3.69 -13.56 -19.24
C ASN A 23 5.18 -13.85 -18.96
N ASN A 24 5.55 -14.08 -17.70
CA ASN A 24 6.97 -14.13 -17.30
C ASN A 24 7.40 -15.49 -16.73
N PHE A 25 6.51 -16.45 -16.63
CA PHE A 25 6.84 -17.75 -16.06
C PHE A 25 6.64 -18.87 -17.06
N ALA A 26 7.69 -19.66 -17.33
CA ALA A 26 7.65 -20.82 -18.21
C ALA A 26 6.93 -21.98 -17.52
N LEU A 27 5.61 -21.95 -17.54
CA LEU A 27 4.71 -22.95 -16.97
C LEU A 27 3.99 -23.72 -18.06
N ASP A 28 3.70 -24.99 -17.76
CA ASP A 28 2.87 -25.83 -18.62
C ASP A 28 1.37 -25.61 -18.36
N GLU A 29 1.02 -25.19 -17.13
CA GLU A 29 -0.36 -24.98 -16.73
C GLU A 29 -0.45 -23.91 -15.63
N ILE A 30 -1.39 -22.96 -15.78
CA ILE A 30 -1.76 -21.99 -14.74
C ILE A 30 -3.24 -22.20 -14.42
N GLU A 31 -3.56 -22.45 -13.15
CA GLU A 31 -4.93 -22.46 -12.65
C GLU A 31 -5.22 -21.19 -11.85
N TRP A 32 -6.28 -20.49 -12.18
CA TRP A 32 -6.80 -19.35 -11.39
C TRP A 32 -8.06 -19.81 -10.66
N ILE A 33 -7.93 -20.01 -9.35
CA ILE A 33 -8.97 -20.61 -8.50
C ILE A 33 -9.59 -19.50 -7.65
N TYR A 34 -10.91 -19.39 -7.64
CA TYR A 34 -11.61 -18.49 -6.74
C TYR A 34 -12.98 -19.03 -6.32
N ASP A 35 -13.41 -18.63 -5.13
CA ASP A 35 -14.75 -18.88 -4.63
C ASP A 35 -15.68 -17.74 -5.08
N PRO A 36 -16.71 -17.98 -5.90
CA PRO A 36 -17.63 -16.95 -6.36
C PRO A 36 -18.48 -16.34 -5.24
N ASP A 37 -18.64 -17.04 -4.11
CA ASP A 37 -19.43 -16.58 -2.97
C ASP A 37 -18.63 -15.63 -2.06
N ILE A 38 -17.30 -15.53 -2.23
CA ILE A 38 -16.45 -14.59 -1.50
C ILE A 38 -16.31 -13.29 -2.29
N PRO A 39 -16.86 -12.17 -1.77
CA PRO A 39 -16.73 -10.87 -2.44
C PRO A 39 -15.26 -10.40 -2.43
N THR A 40 -14.83 -9.84 -3.54
CA THR A 40 -13.51 -9.21 -3.60
C THR A 40 -13.53 -7.83 -2.94
N ALA A 41 -12.39 -7.42 -2.37
CA ALA A 41 -12.27 -6.12 -1.74
C ALA A 41 -12.45 -4.99 -2.78
N SER A 42 -13.24 -3.98 -2.40
CA SER A 42 -13.52 -2.78 -3.21
C SER A 42 -12.66 -1.57 -2.81
N VAL A 43 -11.58 -1.80 -2.08
CA VAL A 43 -10.66 -0.77 -1.56
C VAL A 43 -9.24 -1.03 -2.06
N GLY A 44 -8.33 -0.09 -1.83
CA GLY A 44 -6.96 -0.18 -2.35
C GLY A 44 -6.85 0.42 -3.76
N GLU A 45 -7.39 1.62 -3.93
CA GLU A 45 -7.60 2.29 -5.23
C GLU A 45 -6.47 3.26 -5.62
N GLY A 46 -5.39 3.31 -4.87
CA GLY A 46 -4.20 4.10 -5.19
C GLY A 46 -2.99 3.21 -5.45
N THR A 47 -2.11 3.63 -6.37
CA THR A 47 -0.85 2.93 -6.65
C THR A 47 0.35 3.82 -6.45
N THR A 48 1.54 3.20 -6.44
CA THR A 48 2.81 3.85 -6.73
C THR A 48 2.99 3.97 -8.25
N HIS A 49 4.09 4.59 -8.69
CA HIS A 49 4.42 4.72 -10.12
C HIS A 49 4.78 3.38 -10.79
N LEU A 50 5.16 2.37 -10.04
CA LEU A 50 5.57 1.05 -10.57
C LEU A 50 4.42 0.28 -11.23
N ILE A 51 3.20 0.43 -10.73
CA ILE A 51 2.06 -0.38 -11.20
C ILE A 51 1.61 -0.03 -12.63
N PRO A 52 1.46 1.23 -13.07
CA PRO A 52 1.13 1.52 -14.46
C PRO A 52 2.16 0.98 -15.46
N GLU A 53 3.44 1.07 -15.12
CA GLU A 53 4.53 0.51 -15.93
C GLU A 53 4.41 -1.03 -16.01
N PHE A 54 4.26 -1.68 -14.88
CA PHE A 54 4.02 -3.13 -14.80
C PHE A 54 2.83 -3.57 -15.67
N LEU A 55 1.69 -2.89 -15.58
CA LEU A 55 0.50 -3.21 -16.38
C LEU A 55 0.72 -2.96 -17.88
N THR A 56 1.49 -1.94 -18.23
CA THR A 56 1.82 -1.64 -19.62
C THR A 56 2.74 -2.71 -20.21
N ILE A 57 3.77 -3.10 -19.50
CA ILE A 57 4.74 -4.12 -19.94
C ILE A 57 4.09 -5.50 -20.02
N ASN A 58 3.40 -5.93 -18.96
CA ASN A 58 2.94 -7.31 -18.81
C ASN A 58 1.54 -7.55 -19.36
N MET A 59 0.70 -6.53 -19.49
CA MET A 59 -0.66 -6.69 -19.99
C MET A 59 -0.90 -5.94 -21.31
N GLY A 60 0.04 -5.09 -21.74
CA GLY A 60 -0.15 -4.19 -22.87
C GLY A 60 -1.23 -3.15 -22.60
N MET A 61 -1.36 -2.69 -21.34
CA MET A 61 -2.40 -1.74 -20.94
C MET A 61 -2.34 -0.46 -21.78
N THR A 62 -3.47 -0.10 -22.35
CA THR A 62 -3.67 1.15 -23.09
C THR A 62 -4.46 2.17 -22.25
N HIS A 63 -4.54 3.42 -22.73
CA HIS A 63 -5.43 4.41 -22.13
C HIS A 63 -6.90 4.00 -22.19
N ALA A 64 -7.31 3.28 -23.24
CA ALA A 64 -8.68 2.77 -23.36
C ALA A 64 -8.96 1.70 -22.28
N ASP A 65 -8.00 0.82 -22.01
CA ASP A 65 -8.11 -0.16 -20.92
C ASP A 65 -8.22 0.56 -19.57
N ALA A 66 -7.34 1.52 -19.30
CA ALA A 66 -7.34 2.31 -18.07
C ALA A 66 -8.68 3.05 -17.82
N ALA A 67 -9.33 3.50 -18.88
CA ALA A 67 -10.67 4.11 -18.78
C ALA A 67 -11.75 3.12 -18.34
N THR A 68 -11.64 1.82 -18.68
CA THR A 68 -12.63 0.80 -18.28
C THR A 68 -12.72 0.58 -16.79
N PHE A 69 -11.66 0.88 -16.04
CA PHE A 69 -11.64 0.82 -14.58
C PHE A 69 -11.55 2.21 -13.91
N ASN A 70 -12.09 3.22 -14.61
CA ASN A 70 -12.27 4.59 -14.10
C ASN A 70 -10.97 5.23 -13.57
N SER A 71 -9.83 4.90 -14.18
CA SER A 71 -8.55 5.36 -13.66
C SER A 71 -8.30 6.84 -13.89
N THR A 72 -7.55 7.45 -12.98
CA THR A 72 -6.98 8.80 -13.11
C THR A 72 -5.48 8.76 -12.86
N PHE A 73 -4.76 9.74 -13.38
CA PHE A 73 -3.33 9.87 -13.12
C PHE A 73 -3.07 10.22 -11.66
N LYS A 74 -1.96 9.67 -11.11
CA LYS A 74 -1.47 10.02 -9.79
C LYS A 74 -0.02 10.48 -9.90
N THR A 75 0.22 11.76 -9.66
CA THR A 75 1.55 12.40 -9.73
C THR A 75 2.25 12.49 -8.38
N GLY A 76 1.57 12.07 -7.32
CA GLY A 76 2.09 12.09 -5.96
C GLY A 76 0.99 12.09 -4.90
N ILE A 77 1.37 12.50 -3.71
CA ILE A 77 0.48 12.61 -2.55
C ILE A 77 0.59 14.04 -2.00
N ARG A 78 -0.55 14.70 -1.83
CA ARG A 78 -0.61 16.01 -1.17
C ARG A 78 -1.04 15.81 0.29
N LYS A 79 -0.22 16.29 1.21
CA LYS A 79 -0.44 16.17 2.65
C LYS A 79 -0.80 17.51 3.24
N THR A 80 -1.91 17.56 3.97
CA THR A 80 -2.50 18.78 4.53
C THR A 80 -2.66 18.65 6.03
N GLY A 81 -2.15 19.62 6.78
CA GLY A 81 -2.37 19.74 8.23
C GLY A 81 -1.57 18.77 9.08
N TRP A 82 -0.66 17.99 8.51
CA TRP A 82 0.35 17.22 9.23
C TRP A 82 1.38 18.19 9.81
N ASN A 83 1.83 17.94 11.05
CA ASN A 83 2.76 18.85 11.77
C ASN A 83 2.23 20.28 12.02
N GLY A 84 1.02 20.60 11.61
CA GLY A 84 0.47 21.97 11.75
C GLY A 84 1.05 23.04 10.82
N VAL A 85 2.01 22.72 9.95
CA VAL A 85 2.76 23.69 9.14
C VAL A 85 2.08 24.03 7.81
N GLY A 86 1.09 23.27 7.38
CA GLY A 86 0.40 23.55 6.11
C GLY A 86 0.43 22.36 5.15
N ASP A 87 0.52 22.67 3.87
CA ASP A 87 0.45 21.68 2.79
C ASP A 87 1.83 21.42 2.22
N TYR A 88 2.17 20.14 1.99
CA TYR A 88 3.30 19.78 1.17
C TYR A 88 2.95 18.65 0.20
N ARG A 89 3.81 18.45 -0.79
CA ARG A 89 3.66 17.41 -1.79
C ARG A 89 4.80 16.42 -1.69
N HIS A 90 4.44 15.13 -1.60
CA HIS A 90 5.33 14.03 -1.90
C HIS A 90 5.11 13.66 -3.36
N SER A 91 5.91 14.27 -4.25
CA SER A 91 5.78 14.11 -5.70
C SER A 91 6.55 12.88 -6.16
N PHE A 92 6.01 12.18 -7.14
CA PHE A 92 6.77 11.16 -7.86
C PHE A 92 7.87 11.80 -8.70
N ALA A 93 8.88 11.02 -9.08
CA ALA A 93 9.97 11.48 -9.94
C ALA A 93 9.43 12.02 -11.27
N VAL A 94 10.15 12.97 -11.86
CA VAL A 94 9.79 13.55 -13.16
C VAL A 94 9.72 12.45 -14.21
N GLY A 95 8.59 12.39 -14.91
CA GLY A 95 8.31 11.33 -15.90
C GLY A 95 7.66 10.07 -15.33
N SER A 96 7.57 9.95 -14.00
CA SER A 96 6.87 8.85 -13.33
C SER A 96 5.45 9.22 -12.97
N CYS A 97 4.53 8.28 -13.10
CA CYS A 97 3.12 8.48 -12.81
C CYS A 97 2.51 7.19 -12.26
N GLY A 98 1.89 7.27 -11.10
CA GLY A 98 1.00 6.24 -10.58
C GLY A 98 -0.42 6.41 -11.15
N MET A 99 -1.35 5.62 -10.63
CA MET A 99 -2.77 5.75 -10.96
C MET A 99 -3.63 5.59 -9.71
N HIS A 100 -4.81 6.20 -9.78
CA HIS A 100 -5.96 5.75 -9.01
C HIS A 100 -6.83 4.91 -9.93
N PHE A 101 -7.51 3.91 -9.40
CA PHE A 101 -8.39 3.05 -10.20
C PHE A 101 -9.50 2.45 -9.34
N SER A 102 -10.62 2.14 -9.95
CA SER A 102 -11.66 1.36 -9.28
C SER A 102 -11.19 -0.09 -9.15
N ALA A 103 -10.97 -0.55 -7.92
CA ALA A 103 -10.48 -1.90 -7.65
C ALA A 103 -11.39 -2.98 -8.25
N ILE A 104 -12.72 -2.81 -8.13
CA ILE A 104 -13.70 -3.75 -8.67
C ILE A 104 -13.65 -3.78 -10.21
N ASP A 105 -13.60 -2.61 -10.84
CA ASP A 105 -13.59 -2.53 -12.31
C ASP A 105 -12.27 -3.06 -12.88
N PHE A 106 -11.14 -2.80 -12.21
CA PHE A 106 -9.84 -3.38 -12.55
C PHE A 106 -9.86 -4.92 -12.47
N GLN A 107 -10.35 -5.48 -11.37
CA GLN A 107 -10.48 -6.92 -11.20
C GLN A 107 -11.35 -7.55 -12.28
N LYS A 108 -12.47 -6.90 -12.63
CA LYS A 108 -13.34 -7.33 -13.71
C LYS A 108 -12.67 -7.25 -15.08
N HIS A 109 -11.92 -6.19 -15.35
CA HIS A 109 -11.17 -6.02 -16.62
C HIS A 109 -10.14 -7.13 -16.78
N VAL A 110 -9.31 -7.37 -15.76
CA VAL A 110 -8.30 -8.44 -15.77
C VAL A 110 -8.95 -9.82 -15.93
N PHE A 111 -9.99 -10.11 -15.17
CA PHE A 111 -10.72 -11.36 -15.26
C PHE A 111 -11.25 -11.63 -16.68
N ASN A 112 -11.89 -10.66 -17.30
CA ASN A 112 -12.43 -10.79 -18.66
C ASN A 112 -11.31 -11.03 -19.69
N LYS A 113 -10.17 -10.37 -19.53
CA LYS A 113 -9.02 -10.55 -20.41
C LYS A 113 -8.44 -11.97 -20.32
N PHE A 114 -8.32 -12.51 -19.12
CA PHE A 114 -7.75 -13.84 -18.93
C PHE A 114 -8.76 -14.98 -19.07
N LYS A 115 -10.07 -14.70 -19.02
CA LYS A 115 -11.12 -15.69 -19.31
C LYS A 115 -11.04 -16.25 -20.73
N GLU A 116 -10.56 -15.45 -21.66
CA GLU A 116 -10.38 -15.83 -23.06
C GLU A 116 -8.96 -16.34 -23.37
N ASN A 117 -8.06 -16.31 -22.40
CA ASN A 117 -6.67 -16.73 -22.55
C ASN A 117 -6.55 -18.23 -22.31
N SER A 118 -6.17 -19.00 -23.34
CA SER A 118 -6.04 -20.45 -23.27
C SER A 118 -4.91 -20.95 -22.34
N SER A 119 -3.98 -20.07 -21.94
CA SER A 119 -2.89 -20.43 -21.02
C SER A 119 -3.31 -20.42 -19.53
N VAL A 120 -4.48 -19.85 -19.20
CA VAL A 120 -5.00 -19.76 -17.85
C VAL A 120 -6.32 -20.51 -17.73
N LYS A 121 -6.35 -21.52 -16.90
CA LYS A 121 -7.57 -22.29 -16.59
C LYS A 121 -8.25 -21.71 -15.36
N ILE A 122 -9.45 -21.15 -15.55
CA ILE A 122 -10.23 -20.58 -14.46
C ILE A 122 -11.08 -21.67 -13.79
N LEU A 123 -11.02 -21.73 -12.45
CA LEU A 123 -11.77 -22.69 -11.63
C LEU A 123 -12.59 -21.96 -10.57
N GLU A 124 -13.90 -22.08 -10.69
CA GLU A 124 -14.87 -21.52 -9.72
C GLU A 124 -15.17 -22.55 -8.64
N LYS A 125 -14.44 -22.51 -7.56
CA LYS A 125 -14.62 -23.44 -6.42
C LYS A 125 -13.95 -22.90 -5.15
N ASN A 126 -14.51 -23.24 -4.01
CA ASN A 126 -13.80 -23.19 -2.74
C ASN A 126 -12.75 -24.30 -2.70
N VAL A 127 -11.59 -24.01 -2.17
CA VAL A 127 -10.48 -24.97 -2.12
C VAL A 127 -9.69 -24.83 -0.83
N ASP A 128 -9.36 -25.95 -0.24
CA ASP A 128 -8.35 -26.03 0.80
C ASP A 128 -6.96 -25.97 0.15
N ILE A 129 -6.11 -25.05 0.60
CA ILE A 129 -4.76 -24.83 0.06
C ILE A 129 -3.91 -26.10 0.09
N ASP A 130 -4.01 -26.86 1.17
CA ASP A 130 -3.25 -28.12 1.33
C ASP A 130 -3.68 -29.21 0.36
N SER A 131 -4.91 -29.14 -0.15
CA SER A 131 -5.46 -30.09 -1.14
C SER A 131 -5.11 -29.78 -2.58
N ILE A 132 -4.44 -28.65 -2.86
CA ILE A 132 -4.10 -28.25 -4.24
C ILE A 132 -2.92 -29.08 -4.75
N ASP A 133 -3.15 -29.78 -5.88
CA ASP A 133 -2.10 -30.52 -6.60
C ASP A 133 -1.44 -29.62 -7.65
N SER A 134 -0.49 -28.80 -7.20
CA SER A 134 0.33 -27.91 -8.05
C SER A 134 1.74 -27.83 -7.48
N ASP A 135 2.73 -27.63 -8.35
CA ASP A 135 4.12 -27.47 -7.95
C ASP A 135 4.30 -26.17 -7.16
N TYR A 136 3.57 -25.12 -7.57
CA TYR A 136 3.60 -23.80 -6.93
C TYR A 136 2.19 -23.29 -6.63
N ILE A 137 2.04 -22.57 -5.52
CA ILE A 137 0.76 -21.98 -5.10
C ILE A 137 0.98 -20.54 -4.66
N MET A 138 0.29 -19.59 -5.31
CA MET A 138 0.20 -18.19 -4.89
C MET A 138 -1.15 -17.96 -4.21
N VAL A 139 -1.14 -17.71 -2.91
CA VAL A 139 -2.37 -17.55 -2.10
C VAL A 139 -2.72 -16.07 -1.99
N CYS A 140 -3.75 -15.65 -2.72
CA CYS A 140 -4.33 -14.30 -2.74
C CYS A 140 -5.77 -14.29 -2.23
N SER A 141 -6.12 -15.19 -1.32
CA SER A 141 -7.49 -15.42 -0.84
C SER A 141 -8.08 -14.24 -0.05
N GLY A 142 -7.24 -13.34 0.45
CA GLY A 142 -7.64 -12.24 1.31
C GLY A 142 -7.88 -12.64 2.77
N SER A 143 -7.76 -13.91 3.11
CA SER A 143 -7.91 -14.41 4.47
C SER A 143 -6.71 -14.02 5.33
N LYS A 144 -6.98 -13.30 6.41
CA LYS A 144 -5.94 -12.94 7.38
C LYS A 144 -5.30 -14.19 7.98
N PRO A 145 -3.95 -14.23 8.15
CA PRO A 145 -3.28 -15.31 8.88
C PRO A 145 -3.70 -15.34 10.36
N ASP A 146 -3.59 -16.51 10.98
CA ASP A 146 -3.83 -16.67 12.40
C ASP A 146 -2.81 -15.90 13.24
N LYS A 147 -3.12 -15.65 14.52
CA LYS A 147 -2.24 -14.90 15.43
C LYS A 147 -0.86 -15.55 15.59
N ASP A 148 -0.82 -16.88 15.58
CA ASP A 148 0.43 -17.62 15.72
C ASP A 148 1.29 -17.55 14.45
N GLU A 149 0.67 -17.28 13.30
CA GLU A 149 1.31 -17.15 11.99
C GLU A 149 1.68 -15.71 11.62
N SER A 150 1.33 -14.72 12.45
CA SER A 150 1.55 -13.30 12.14
C SER A 150 2.16 -12.52 13.31
N TYR A 151 2.90 -11.45 12.95
CA TYR A 151 3.26 -10.38 13.85
C TYR A 151 2.21 -9.28 13.78
N THR A 152 1.91 -8.62 14.89
CA THR A 152 1.16 -7.37 14.89
C THR A 152 2.10 -6.22 14.57
N ALA A 153 1.69 -5.33 13.67
CA ALA A 153 2.40 -4.06 13.45
C ALA A 153 1.94 -3.07 14.54
N GLU A 154 2.68 -3.06 15.65
CA GLU A 154 2.26 -2.43 16.91
C GLU A 154 2.34 -0.91 16.89
N TYR A 155 3.13 -0.34 15.96
CA TYR A 155 3.37 1.10 15.88
C TYR A 155 2.41 1.83 14.93
N ILE A 156 1.47 1.11 14.31
CA ILE A 156 0.42 1.72 13.48
C ILE A 156 -0.78 2.10 14.36
N PRO A 157 -1.11 3.42 14.49
CA PRO A 157 -2.07 3.88 15.50
C PRO A 157 -3.54 3.69 15.12
N VAL A 158 -3.87 3.18 13.95
CA VAL A 158 -5.22 3.13 13.40
C VAL A 158 -5.69 1.69 13.14
N ASN A 159 -7.00 1.45 13.28
CA ASN A 159 -7.60 0.14 13.13
C ASN A 159 -9.01 0.15 12.51
N ALA A 160 -9.44 1.30 12.00
CA ALA A 160 -10.74 1.44 11.35
C ALA A 160 -10.71 2.50 10.24
N ALA A 161 -11.60 2.31 9.27
CA ALA A 161 -11.86 3.26 8.21
C ALA A 161 -13.38 3.46 8.05
N TYR A 162 -13.78 4.70 7.74
CA TYR A 162 -15.12 5.04 7.34
C TYR A 162 -15.08 5.76 6.00
N VAL A 163 -15.65 5.14 4.98
CA VAL A 163 -15.49 5.57 3.59
C VAL A 163 -16.82 6.07 3.05
N LYS A 164 -16.80 7.23 2.39
CA LYS A 164 -17.93 7.80 1.63
C LYS A 164 -17.50 8.07 0.19
N GLY A 165 -18.31 7.66 -0.78
CA GLY A 165 -18.12 7.92 -2.21
C GLY A 165 -19.15 8.92 -2.72
N TYR A 166 -18.72 9.85 -3.56
CA TYR A 166 -19.56 10.89 -4.13
C TYR A 166 -19.44 10.93 -5.65
N GLU A 167 -20.55 11.11 -6.35
CA GLU A 167 -20.51 11.63 -7.72
C GLU A 167 -19.90 13.03 -7.73
N TRP A 168 -19.15 13.39 -8.75
CA TRP A 168 -18.49 14.69 -8.88
C TRP A 168 -18.36 15.15 -10.34
N GLU A 169 -17.93 16.42 -10.52
CA GLU A 169 -17.78 17.02 -11.85
C GLU A 169 -16.34 17.10 -12.26
N HIS A 170 -15.56 16.43 -12.69
CA HIS A 170 -14.19 16.54 -13.21
C HIS A 170 -13.05 16.24 -12.24
N PRO A 171 -12.24 15.26 -12.61
CA PRO A 171 -11.02 14.91 -11.93
C PRO A 171 -9.85 15.81 -12.35
N TYR A 172 -9.81 17.06 -11.94
CA TYR A 172 -8.62 17.91 -12.16
C TYR A 172 -7.52 17.67 -11.14
N ILE A 173 -7.72 16.73 -10.21
CA ILE A 173 -6.79 16.41 -9.15
C ILE A 173 -6.02 15.18 -9.58
N THR A 174 -4.70 15.32 -9.67
CA THR A 174 -3.77 14.24 -10.02
C THR A 174 -3.01 13.70 -8.80
N GLU A 175 -3.44 14.03 -7.61
CA GLU A 175 -2.79 13.63 -6.36
C GLU A 175 -3.78 12.91 -5.44
N THR A 176 -3.31 11.94 -4.67
CA THR A 176 -4.04 11.50 -3.48
C THR A 176 -3.94 12.61 -2.44
N LEU A 177 -5.04 13.01 -1.80
CA LEU A 177 -4.95 13.90 -0.66
C LEU A 177 -4.91 13.09 0.63
N CYS A 178 -4.05 13.45 1.56
CA CYS A 178 -3.96 12.92 2.92
C CYS A 178 -4.08 14.10 3.90
N ILE A 179 -5.23 14.22 4.55
CA ILE A 179 -5.61 15.37 5.36
C ILE A 179 -5.62 14.96 6.82
N ALA A 180 -4.72 15.50 7.64
CA ALA A 180 -4.78 15.31 9.08
C ALA A 180 -6.06 15.94 9.63
N SER A 181 -6.76 15.21 10.48
CA SER A 181 -8.05 15.57 11.07
C SER A 181 -8.02 15.40 12.58
N ALA A 182 -9.04 15.86 13.30
CA ALA A 182 -8.98 15.90 14.77
C ALA A 182 -8.78 14.53 15.41
N HIS A 183 -9.34 13.49 14.84
CA HIS A 183 -9.32 12.14 15.44
C HIS A 183 -8.73 11.07 14.51
N GLY A 184 -7.89 11.47 13.55
CA GLY A 184 -7.30 10.60 12.55
C GLY A 184 -6.86 11.38 11.32
N TRP A 185 -6.98 10.78 10.15
CA TRP A 185 -6.71 11.45 8.88
C TRP A 185 -7.68 10.99 7.78
N VAL A 186 -7.81 11.79 6.74
CA VAL A 186 -8.73 11.52 5.62
C VAL A 186 -7.94 11.40 4.33
N PHE A 187 -8.12 10.29 3.62
CA PHE A 187 -7.69 10.21 2.24
C PHE A 187 -8.79 10.71 1.29
N VAL A 188 -8.37 11.28 0.15
CA VAL A 188 -9.25 11.59 -0.97
C VAL A 188 -8.69 10.97 -2.24
N ILE A 189 -9.46 10.08 -2.87
CA ILE A 189 -9.11 9.38 -4.09
C ILE A 189 -10.02 9.83 -5.23
N PRO A 190 -9.47 10.52 -6.24
CA PRO A 190 -10.21 11.01 -7.39
C PRO A 190 -10.26 9.94 -8.49
N LEU A 191 -11.42 9.35 -8.76
CA LEU A 191 -11.66 8.49 -9.92
C LEU A 191 -12.44 9.23 -11.01
N GLN A 192 -12.48 8.70 -12.23
CA GLN A 192 -13.21 9.37 -13.32
C GLN A 192 -14.69 9.57 -12.99
N ASN A 193 -15.34 8.58 -12.40
CA ASN A 193 -16.78 8.56 -12.14
C ASN A 193 -17.17 8.97 -10.71
N ARG A 194 -16.24 8.99 -9.76
CA ARG A 194 -16.49 9.32 -8.35
C ARG A 194 -15.28 9.86 -7.63
N CYS A 195 -15.52 10.56 -6.54
CA CYS A 195 -14.51 10.95 -5.57
C CYS A 195 -14.77 10.21 -4.25
N SER A 196 -13.77 9.47 -3.77
CA SER A 196 -13.87 8.70 -2.52
C SER A 196 -13.12 9.41 -1.42
N PHE A 197 -13.78 9.54 -0.27
CA PHE A 197 -13.20 10.03 0.99
C PHE A 197 -13.17 8.88 1.98
N GLY A 198 -12.06 8.68 2.68
CA GLY A 198 -11.98 7.69 3.74
C GLY A 198 -11.33 8.26 4.99
N TYR A 199 -12.06 8.25 6.09
CA TYR A 199 -11.56 8.64 7.41
C TYR A 199 -10.91 7.44 8.08
N ILE A 200 -9.63 7.55 8.35
CA ILE A 200 -8.81 6.53 9.01
C ILE A 200 -8.62 6.93 10.48
N TYR A 201 -8.97 6.06 11.40
CA TYR A 201 -8.99 6.37 12.83
C TYR A 201 -8.76 5.14 13.71
N ASN A 202 -8.62 5.37 15.01
CA ASN A 202 -8.59 4.31 16.01
C ASN A 202 -9.95 4.24 16.72
N LYS A 203 -10.73 3.18 16.45
CA LYS A 203 -12.08 3.01 17.02
C LYS A 203 -12.09 2.72 18.52
N ASP A 204 -10.92 2.38 19.10
CA ASP A 204 -10.79 2.11 20.53
C ASP A 204 -10.48 3.39 21.33
N ILE A 205 -10.10 4.48 20.64
CA ILE A 205 -9.82 5.80 21.19
C ILE A 205 -10.89 6.82 20.79
N THR A 206 -11.33 6.78 19.54
CA THR A 206 -12.24 7.75 18.94
C THR A 206 -13.64 7.14 18.78
N THR A 207 -14.64 7.80 19.31
CA THR A 207 -16.02 7.37 19.13
C THR A 207 -16.53 7.62 17.71
N TYR A 208 -17.52 6.86 17.27
CA TYR A 208 -18.15 7.06 15.96
C TYR A 208 -18.71 8.49 15.79
N SER A 209 -19.26 9.08 16.84
CA SER A 209 -19.82 10.44 16.81
C SER A 209 -18.74 11.50 16.58
N GLU A 210 -17.59 11.38 17.24
CA GLU A 210 -16.45 12.28 17.05
C GLU A 210 -15.90 12.17 15.63
N MET A 211 -15.64 10.95 15.17
CA MET A 211 -15.16 10.66 13.83
C MET A 211 -16.12 11.20 12.77
N SER A 212 -17.42 10.88 12.85
CA SER A 212 -18.42 11.26 11.85
C SER A 212 -18.59 12.77 11.78
N SER A 213 -18.67 13.46 12.94
CA SER A 213 -18.77 14.92 12.99
C SER A 213 -17.57 15.62 12.37
N ASP A 214 -16.37 15.11 12.62
CA ASP A 214 -15.13 15.67 12.06
C ASP A 214 -15.02 15.36 10.55
N PHE A 215 -15.39 14.16 10.13
CA PHE A 215 -15.43 13.76 8.73
C PHE A 215 -16.34 14.65 7.88
N ASP A 216 -17.54 14.95 8.40
CA ASP A 216 -18.48 15.84 7.72
C ASP A 216 -17.91 17.26 7.56
N LYS A 217 -17.11 17.76 8.50
CA LYS A 217 -16.40 19.05 8.36
C LYS A 217 -15.38 19.01 7.23
N VAL A 218 -14.63 17.90 7.10
CA VAL A 218 -13.67 17.72 6.00
C VAL A 218 -14.40 17.66 4.67
N ILE A 219 -15.43 16.85 4.53
CA ILE A 219 -16.21 16.74 3.30
C ILE A 219 -16.81 18.09 2.90
N ASN A 220 -17.42 18.81 3.84
CA ASN A 220 -18.00 20.13 3.58
C ASN A 220 -16.97 21.16 3.11
N ARG A 221 -15.73 21.11 3.61
CA ARG A 221 -14.63 21.97 3.15
C ARG A 221 -14.31 21.75 1.67
N TYR A 222 -14.38 20.50 1.20
CA TYR A 222 -14.00 20.15 -0.17
C TYR A 222 -15.19 20.04 -1.12
N LYS A 223 -16.41 20.11 -0.61
CA LYS A 223 -17.65 19.91 -1.39
C LYS A 223 -17.72 20.78 -2.63
N ASP A 224 -17.50 22.09 -2.47
CA ASP A 224 -17.58 23.05 -3.57
C ASP A 224 -16.34 22.99 -4.47
N ILE A 225 -15.16 22.73 -3.89
CA ILE A 225 -13.89 22.61 -4.62
C ILE A 225 -13.95 21.44 -5.60
N PHE A 226 -14.49 20.31 -5.15
CA PHE A 226 -14.61 19.08 -5.95
C PHE A 226 -15.96 18.94 -6.64
N LYS A 227 -16.84 19.92 -6.47
CA LYS A 227 -18.20 19.88 -7.01
C LYS A 227 -18.89 18.54 -6.73
N LEU A 228 -18.84 18.14 -5.46
CA LEU A 228 -19.48 16.90 -5.03
C LEU A 228 -20.99 16.98 -5.19
N LYS A 229 -21.57 15.91 -5.75
CA LYS A 229 -23.03 15.75 -5.95
C LYS A 229 -23.62 14.80 -4.91
N SER A 230 -24.31 13.79 -5.34
CA SER A 230 -24.91 12.77 -4.50
C SER A 230 -23.89 11.82 -3.89
N GLN A 231 -24.11 11.44 -2.64
CA GLN A 231 -23.39 10.32 -2.04
C GLN A 231 -23.90 9.02 -2.65
N ILE A 232 -22.97 8.19 -3.15
CA ILE A 232 -23.28 6.94 -3.85
C ILE A 232 -22.76 5.70 -3.15
N ALA A 233 -21.86 5.87 -2.16
CA ALA A 233 -21.31 4.77 -1.38
C ALA A 233 -21.05 5.20 0.06
N GLU A 234 -21.17 4.24 0.97
CA GLU A 234 -20.83 4.39 2.37
C GLU A 234 -20.44 3.03 2.95
N GLN A 235 -19.32 2.95 3.66
CA GLN A 235 -18.83 1.71 4.24
C GLN A 235 -18.01 1.96 5.50
N SER A 236 -18.25 1.16 6.54
CA SER A 236 -17.39 1.08 7.73
C SER A 236 -16.55 -0.19 7.67
N ILE A 237 -15.25 -0.07 7.90
CA ILE A 237 -14.28 -1.16 7.81
C ILE A 237 -13.47 -1.17 9.09
N ALA A 238 -13.48 -2.28 9.83
CA ALA A 238 -12.52 -2.52 10.90
C ALA A 238 -11.39 -3.40 10.37
N PHE A 239 -10.17 -3.09 10.74
CA PHE A 239 -8.99 -3.84 10.32
C PHE A 239 -7.99 -4.00 11.46
N SER A 240 -7.00 -4.84 11.24
CA SER A 240 -5.80 -4.94 12.07
C SER A 240 -4.58 -4.86 11.18
N ASN A 241 -3.50 -4.30 11.70
CA ASN A 241 -2.22 -4.21 11.01
C ASN A 241 -1.38 -5.42 11.40
N TYR A 242 -0.89 -6.17 10.42
CA TYR A 242 -0.16 -7.43 10.64
C TYR A 242 0.75 -7.77 9.49
N LEU A 243 1.75 -8.59 9.79
CA LEU A 243 2.72 -9.17 8.85
C LEU A 243 2.73 -10.68 9.06
N ARG A 244 2.64 -11.47 8.00
CA ARG A 244 2.79 -12.93 8.09
C ARG A 244 4.23 -13.27 8.47
N LYS A 245 4.46 -14.22 9.39
CA LYS A 245 5.80 -14.60 9.86
C LYS A 245 6.59 -15.33 8.79
N GLU A 246 5.96 -16.31 8.15
CA GLU A 246 6.52 -17.09 7.07
C GLU A 246 5.63 -16.91 5.84
N ASN A 247 6.05 -15.99 4.96
CA ASN A 247 5.28 -15.61 3.78
C ASN A 247 5.66 -16.44 2.55
N PHE A 248 6.88 -16.96 2.52
CA PHE A 248 7.44 -17.76 1.43
C PHE A 248 7.87 -19.12 1.94
N THR A 249 7.43 -20.16 1.25
CA THR A 249 8.02 -21.49 1.27
C THR A 249 8.46 -21.84 -0.15
N ASP A 250 9.15 -22.96 -0.35
CA ASP A 250 9.56 -23.41 -1.69
C ASP A 250 8.38 -23.65 -2.63
N ARG A 251 7.19 -23.90 -2.08
CA ARG A 251 5.98 -24.24 -2.84
C ARG A 251 4.88 -23.19 -2.71
N ILE A 252 4.66 -22.63 -1.53
CA ILE A 252 3.52 -21.76 -1.22
C ILE A 252 4.04 -20.37 -0.91
N VAL A 253 3.43 -19.36 -1.55
CA VAL A 253 3.67 -17.94 -1.26
C VAL A 253 2.33 -17.25 -1.04
N TYR A 254 2.26 -16.42 0.00
CA TYR A 254 1.06 -15.64 0.32
C TYR A 254 1.19 -14.21 -0.21
N ASN A 255 0.05 -13.62 -0.64
CA ASN A 255 0.03 -12.26 -1.18
C ASN A 255 -1.27 -11.52 -0.83
N GLY A 256 -1.24 -10.18 -0.89
CA GLY A 256 -2.34 -9.32 -0.45
C GLY A 256 -2.66 -9.54 1.03
N ASN A 257 -3.95 -9.51 1.40
CA ASN A 257 -4.35 -9.65 2.81
C ASN A 257 -4.07 -11.07 3.39
N ALA A 258 -3.75 -12.07 2.58
CA ALA A 258 -3.26 -13.36 3.09
C ALA A 258 -1.80 -13.28 3.59
N SER A 259 -1.08 -12.24 3.20
CA SER A 259 0.30 -11.94 3.54
C SER A 259 0.39 -10.88 4.66
N PHE A 260 -0.09 -9.69 4.38
CA PHE A 260 0.02 -8.56 5.29
C PHE A 260 -1.15 -7.59 5.14
N PHE A 261 -1.33 -6.74 6.14
CA PHE A 261 -2.13 -5.53 6.04
C PHE A 261 -1.47 -4.43 6.88
N LEU A 262 -1.18 -3.32 6.25
CA LEU A 262 -0.85 -2.05 6.88
C LEU A 262 -1.83 -1.00 6.40
N GLU A 263 -2.03 0.03 7.20
CA GLU A 263 -2.92 1.13 6.83
C GLU A 263 -2.60 1.74 5.45
N PRO A 264 -3.55 2.44 4.80
CA PRO A 264 -3.39 2.87 3.41
C PRO A 264 -2.49 4.10 3.21
N LEU A 265 -1.88 4.65 4.23
CA LEU A 265 -0.96 5.78 4.09
C LEU A 265 0.20 5.39 3.14
N GLU A 266 0.54 6.23 2.19
CA GLU A 266 1.53 6.00 1.13
C GLU A 266 1.12 4.98 0.03
N ALA A 267 -0.04 4.31 0.12
CA ALA A 267 -0.59 3.41 -0.92
C ALA A 267 0.34 2.27 -1.35
N THR A 268 1.02 1.63 -0.41
CA THR A 268 2.07 0.63 -0.67
C THR A 268 1.56 -0.76 -1.05
N SER A 269 0.31 -1.10 -0.71
CA SER A 269 -0.23 -2.47 -0.81
C SER A 269 -0.06 -3.09 -2.20
N THR A 270 -0.32 -2.34 -3.28
CA THR A 270 -0.21 -2.85 -4.66
C THR A 270 1.24 -3.04 -5.09
N ALA A 271 2.14 -2.14 -4.66
CA ALA A 271 3.57 -2.26 -4.94
C ALA A 271 4.17 -3.49 -4.26
N ILE A 272 3.83 -3.71 -2.98
CA ILE A 272 4.30 -4.89 -2.24
C ILE A 272 3.71 -6.18 -2.82
N ALA A 273 2.43 -6.17 -3.20
CA ALA A 273 1.84 -7.33 -3.87
C ALA A 273 2.59 -7.69 -5.16
N ASN A 274 3.00 -6.69 -5.93
CA ASN A 274 3.82 -6.90 -7.12
C ASN A 274 5.23 -7.39 -6.78
N GLN A 275 5.88 -6.82 -5.76
CA GLN A 275 7.20 -7.26 -5.29
C GLN A 275 7.19 -8.71 -4.83
N ILE A 276 6.15 -9.14 -4.08
CA ILE A 276 5.97 -10.54 -3.67
C ILE A 276 5.88 -11.46 -4.89
N ASN A 277 5.13 -11.06 -5.93
CA ASN A 277 5.04 -11.84 -7.17
C ASN A 277 6.41 -12.02 -7.83
N THR A 278 7.17 -10.93 -7.96
CA THR A 278 8.51 -10.96 -8.59
C THR A 278 9.50 -11.79 -7.78
N GLN A 279 9.47 -11.70 -6.45
CA GLN A 279 10.29 -12.53 -5.57
C GLN A 279 9.93 -14.02 -5.69
N ALA A 280 8.64 -14.35 -5.70
CA ALA A 280 8.18 -15.72 -5.90
C ALA A 280 8.61 -16.28 -7.26
N LEU A 281 8.51 -15.46 -8.33
CA LEU A 281 8.98 -15.83 -9.66
C LEU A 281 10.48 -16.16 -9.65
N THR A 282 11.28 -15.36 -8.96
CA THR A 282 12.73 -15.58 -8.83
C THR A 282 13.02 -16.85 -8.02
N LEU A 283 12.37 -17.02 -6.87
CA LEU A 283 12.49 -18.19 -6.01
C LEU A 283 12.19 -19.50 -6.78
N TRP A 284 11.10 -19.51 -7.53
CA TRP A 284 10.65 -20.70 -8.26
C TRP A 284 11.43 -21.02 -9.54
N ASN A 285 12.12 -20.02 -10.12
CA ASN A 285 12.96 -20.22 -11.31
C ASN A 285 14.44 -20.44 -10.99
N HIS A 286 14.92 -19.90 -9.86
CA HIS A 286 16.34 -19.78 -9.54
C HIS A 286 16.61 -20.16 -8.08
N THR A 287 16.30 -21.40 -7.70
CA THR A 287 16.48 -21.92 -6.33
C THR A 287 17.96 -21.95 -5.87
N ASP A 288 18.88 -21.83 -6.79
CA ASP A 288 20.33 -21.71 -6.53
C ASP A 288 20.79 -20.27 -6.21
N ILE A 289 19.93 -19.28 -6.48
CA ILE A 289 20.23 -17.84 -6.28
C ILE A 289 19.49 -17.28 -5.07
N LEU A 290 18.24 -17.71 -4.85
CA LEU A 290 17.36 -17.15 -3.83
C LEU A 290 16.63 -18.29 -3.08
N THR A 291 16.67 -18.24 -1.77
CA THR A 291 15.97 -19.20 -0.90
C THR A 291 14.66 -18.63 -0.35
N ALA A 292 13.78 -19.48 0.15
CA ALA A 292 12.57 -19.03 0.85
C ALA A 292 12.91 -18.20 2.10
N GLU A 293 14.01 -18.52 2.78
CA GLU A 293 14.50 -17.77 3.94
C GLU A 293 14.93 -16.36 3.54
N ASP A 294 15.70 -16.20 2.44
CA ASP A 294 16.09 -14.89 1.90
C ASP A 294 14.87 -14.05 1.54
N CYS A 295 13.86 -14.66 0.90
CA CYS A 295 12.61 -14.01 0.57
C CYS A 295 11.85 -13.53 1.82
N ASN A 296 11.76 -14.36 2.86
CA ASN A 296 11.10 -14.02 4.13
C ASN A 296 11.84 -12.89 4.86
N ASN A 297 13.16 -12.92 4.90
CA ASN A 297 13.98 -11.88 5.51
C ASN A 297 13.78 -10.54 4.78
N ASN A 298 13.84 -10.53 3.45
CA ASN A 298 13.62 -9.33 2.65
C ASN A 298 12.18 -8.80 2.79
N TYR A 299 11.20 -9.68 2.81
CA TYR A 299 9.78 -9.34 3.01
C TYR A 299 9.55 -8.66 4.37
N LEU A 300 10.07 -9.24 5.46
CA LEU A 300 9.92 -8.68 6.81
C LEU A 300 10.66 -7.34 6.95
N SER A 301 11.86 -7.24 6.39
CA SER A 301 12.62 -5.97 6.36
C SER A 301 11.83 -4.89 5.63
N THR A 302 11.35 -5.16 4.42
CA THR A 302 10.55 -4.22 3.62
C THR A 302 9.32 -3.74 4.36
N LEU A 303 8.56 -4.64 4.99
CA LEU A 303 7.34 -4.24 5.72
C LEU A 303 7.64 -3.48 7.01
N THR A 304 8.74 -3.77 7.68
CA THR A 304 9.22 -3.00 8.84
C THR A 304 9.62 -1.57 8.42
N GLU A 305 10.26 -1.41 7.27
CA GLU A 305 10.59 -0.09 6.72
C GLU A 305 9.33 0.70 6.33
N ILE A 306 8.30 0.02 5.80
CA ILE A 306 7.00 0.63 5.51
C ILE A 306 6.34 1.12 6.80
N GLU A 307 6.32 0.30 7.84
CA GLU A 307 5.82 0.71 9.16
C GLU A 307 6.56 1.94 9.66
N ALA A 308 7.89 1.97 9.59
CA ALA A 308 8.71 3.09 10.00
C ALA A 308 8.45 4.36 9.17
N MET A 309 8.29 4.25 7.85
CA MET A 309 7.90 5.38 6.98
C MET A 309 6.51 5.93 7.36
N ILE A 310 5.54 5.07 7.65
CA ILE A 310 4.22 5.49 8.14
C ILE A 310 4.39 6.22 9.48
N CYS A 311 5.21 5.70 10.38
CA CYS A 311 5.49 6.31 11.68
C CYS A 311 6.11 7.71 11.56
N LEU A 312 6.93 8.02 10.54
CA LEU A 312 7.42 9.40 10.33
C LEU A 312 6.29 10.42 10.24
N HIS A 313 5.15 10.06 9.65
CA HIS A 313 3.99 10.95 9.54
C HIS A 313 3.31 11.16 10.89
N TYR A 314 3.08 10.10 11.65
CA TYR A 314 2.49 10.22 12.98
C TYR A 314 3.44 10.85 13.99
N PHE A 315 4.73 10.64 13.85
CA PHE A 315 5.77 11.31 14.63
C PHE A 315 5.75 12.83 14.42
N ALA A 316 5.48 13.29 13.20
CA ALA A 316 5.26 14.71 12.95
C ALA A 316 4.07 15.26 13.73
N GLY A 317 3.04 14.46 13.94
CA GLY A 317 1.80 14.87 14.59
C GLY A 317 0.94 15.76 13.71
N SER A 318 0.07 16.52 14.34
CA SER A 318 -0.81 17.48 13.68
C SER A 318 -1.05 18.72 14.55
N LYS A 319 -1.84 19.67 14.04
CA LYS A 319 -2.28 20.85 14.84
C LYS A 319 -3.30 20.51 15.93
N TYR A 320 -3.79 19.28 15.99
CA TYR A 320 -4.85 18.88 16.92
C TYR A 320 -4.24 18.25 18.19
N ASP A 321 -4.69 18.69 19.36
CA ASP A 321 -4.32 18.16 20.68
C ASP A 321 -5.43 17.22 21.20
N THR A 322 -5.61 16.09 20.52
CA THR A 322 -6.60 15.08 20.91
C THR A 322 -5.93 13.82 21.42
N GLU A 323 -6.69 12.97 22.11
CA GLU A 323 -6.18 11.70 22.63
C GLU A 323 -5.66 10.80 21.50
N PHE A 324 -6.29 10.85 20.31
CA PHE A 324 -5.79 10.14 19.14
C PHE A 324 -4.36 10.59 18.78
N TRP A 325 -4.12 11.89 18.65
CA TRP A 325 -2.81 12.40 18.24
C TRP A 325 -1.74 12.22 19.30
N LYS A 326 -2.08 12.34 20.58
CA LYS A 326 -1.17 12.03 21.70
C LYS A 326 -0.71 10.57 21.65
N PHE A 327 -1.65 9.65 21.48
CA PHE A 327 -1.35 8.23 21.33
C PHE A 327 -0.52 7.96 20.08
N ALA A 328 -0.98 8.45 18.92
CA ALA A 328 -0.32 8.19 17.63
C ALA A 328 1.12 8.72 17.60
N THR A 329 1.35 9.93 18.09
CA THR A 329 2.70 10.52 18.17
C THR A 329 3.60 9.74 19.13
N SER A 330 3.08 9.29 20.27
CA SER A 330 3.85 8.55 21.27
C SER A 330 4.37 7.21 20.73
N ILE A 331 3.50 6.39 20.12
CA ILE A 331 3.95 5.10 19.58
C ILE A 331 4.83 5.25 18.34
N ALA A 332 4.58 6.28 17.54
CA ALA A 332 5.43 6.58 16.38
C ALA A 332 6.83 7.03 16.81
N GLU A 333 6.95 7.85 17.86
CA GLU A 333 8.26 8.23 18.42
C GLU A 333 9.01 7.00 18.95
N GLU A 334 8.34 6.08 19.62
CA GLU A 334 8.95 4.82 20.06
C GLU A 334 9.51 4.01 18.89
N ASN A 335 8.76 3.88 17.79
CA ASN A 335 9.22 3.23 16.57
C ASN A 335 10.47 3.91 16.00
N ILE A 336 10.46 5.24 15.87
CA ILE A 336 11.58 6.00 15.31
C ILE A 336 12.82 5.85 16.20
N ARG A 337 12.69 5.98 17.53
CA ARG A 337 13.79 5.75 18.46
C ARG A 337 14.37 4.35 18.34
N LYS A 338 13.52 3.33 18.26
CA LYS A 338 13.94 1.93 18.06
C LYS A 338 14.72 1.77 16.76
N ASN A 339 14.21 2.27 15.64
CA ASN A 339 14.89 2.15 14.34
C ASN A 339 16.24 2.89 14.35
N LEU A 340 16.29 4.12 14.85
CA LEU A 340 17.53 4.89 14.91
C LEU A 340 18.60 4.24 15.79
N SER A 341 18.22 3.52 16.84
CA SER A 341 19.16 2.80 17.73
C SER A 341 19.73 1.53 17.11
N THR A 342 19.12 0.98 16.05
CA THR A 342 19.58 -0.27 15.41
C THR A 342 20.57 -0.05 14.28
N HIS A 343 20.79 1.20 13.84
CA HIS A 343 21.69 1.55 12.73
C HIS A 343 21.44 0.71 11.45
N ASN A 344 20.15 0.44 11.14
CA ASN A 344 19.72 -0.28 9.96
C ASN A 344 19.64 0.65 8.72
N ASP A 345 19.38 0.09 7.54
CA ASP A 345 19.33 0.83 6.27
C ASP A 345 18.33 2.00 6.33
N PHE A 346 17.16 1.80 6.95
CA PHE A 346 16.18 2.87 7.14
C PHE A 346 16.77 4.03 7.94
N SER A 347 17.43 3.75 9.06
CA SER A 347 18.02 4.78 9.93
C SER A 347 19.16 5.52 9.23
N GLU A 348 20.02 4.80 8.47
CA GLU A 348 21.06 5.44 7.67
C GLU A 348 20.48 6.43 6.68
N ILE A 349 19.43 6.06 5.95
CA ILE A 349 18.80 6.93 4.96
C ILE A 349 18.18 8.12 5.62
N VAL A 350 17.44 7.92 6.70
CA VAL A 350 16.74 8.99 7.42
C VAL A 350 17.75 10.00 7.98
N VAL A 351 18.80 9.55 8.65
CA VAL A 351 19.83 10.43 9.23
C VAL A 351 20.63 11.15 8.13
N ASN A 352 21.10 10.45 7.11
CA ASN A 352 21.80 11.08 6.00
C ASN A 352 20.93 12.06 5.19
N SER A 353 19.61 11.81 5.09
CA SER A 353 18.66 12.76 4.52
C SER A 353 18.57 14.04 5.36
N CYS A 354 18.53 13.90 6.69
CA CYS A 354 18.52 15.03 7.61
C CYS A 354 19.80 15.85 7.57
N LEU A 355 20.96 15.19 7.42
CA LEU A 355 22.28 15.84 7.33
C LEU A 355 22.54 16.49 5.95
N GLY A 356 21.74 16.19 4.94
CA GLY A 356 21.96 16.66 3.56
C GLY A 356 23.13 15.98 2.87
N ASN A 357 23.48 14.75 3.26
CA ASN A 357 24.62 14.01 2.70
C ASN A 357 24.38 13.49 1.27
N TYR A 358 23.12 13.48 0.83
CA TYR A 358 22.78 13.11 -0.54
C TYR A 358 22.82 14.36 -1.44
N THR A 359 24.00 14.65 -2.01
CA THR A 359 24.23 15.82 -2.87
C THR A 359 24.12 15.55 -4.36
N ASP A 360 24.18 14.27 -4.77
CA ASP A 360 24.03 13.87 -6.17
C ASP A 360 22.54 13.73 -6.52
N PRO A 361 21.99 14.54 -7.44
CA PRO A 361 20.58 14.44 -7.86
C PRO A 361 20.19 13.07 -8.42
N SER A 362 21.14 12.29 -8.97
CA SER A 362 20.85 10.95 -9.48
C SER A 362 20.45 9.98 -8.37
N VAL A 363 20.97 10.16 -7.17
CA VAL A 363 20.64 9.33 -6.00
C VAL A 363 19.19 9.52 -5.57
N TYR A 364 18.60 10.70 -5.79
CA TYR A 364 17.21 10.99 -5.43
C TYR A 364 16.20 10.13 -6.19
N PHE A 365 16.53 9.70 -7.41
CA PHE A 365 15.55 9.09 -8.31
C PHE A 365 15.87 7.63 -8.67
N TYR A 366 17.10 7.19 -8.48
CA TYR A 366 17.57 5.90 -8.99
C TYR A 366 17.98 4.89 -7.92
N ARG A 367 18.10 5.32 -6.66
CA ARG A 367 18.39 4.39 -5.57
C ARG A 367 17.09 4.10 -4.81
N ASP A 368 16.46 3.01 -5.16
CA ASP A 368 15.36 2.48 -4.36
C ASP A 368 15.92 1.83 -3.11
N VAL A 369 15.44 2.26 -1.98
CA VAL A 369 15.73 1.65 -0.70
C VAL A 369 14.40 1.20 -0.12
N GLY A 370 14.24 -0.09 -0.05
CA GLY A 370 12.93 -0.66 0.21
C GLY A 370 11.94 -0.26 -0.89
N THR A 371 10.84 0.37 -0.48
CA THR A 371 9.72 0.75 -1.37
C THR A 371 9.81 2.18 -1.90
N TRP A 372 10.73 2.99 -1.40
CA TRP A 372 10.89 4.41 -1.75
C TRP A 372 12.31 4.75 -2.15
N ASN A 373 12.43 5.68 -3.07
CA ASN A 373 13.72 6.31 -3.35
C ASN A 373 14.09 7.32 -2.24
N ILE A 374 15.34 7.71 -2.19
CA ILE A 374 15.89 8.67 -1.21
C ILE A 374 15.13 10.01 -1.28
N GLY A 375 14.73 10.45 -2.48
CA GLY A 375 13.94 11.66 -2.66
C GLY A 375 12.60 11.65 -1.91
N SER A 376 11.99 10.48 -1.78
CA SER A 376 10.75 10.31 -0.99
C SER A 376 10.99 10.54 0.50
N TYR A 377 12.09 10.02 1.04
CA TYR A 377 12.47 10.27 2.44
C TYR A 377 12.74 11.76 2.69
N ILE A 378 13.52 12.40 1.83
CA ILE A 378 13.82 13.84 1.93
C ILE A 378 12.53 14.66 1.86
N GLN A 379 11.65 14.43 0.89
CA GLN A 379 10.39 15.16 0.74
C GLN A 379 9.51 15.02 1.98
N ASN A 380 9.40 13.81 2.56
CA ASN A 380 8.61 13.58 3.77
C ASN A 380 9.26 14.23 5.00
N ILE A 381 10.57 14.06 5.24
CA ILE A 381 11.26 14.61 6.40
C ILE A 381 11.14 16.15 6.43
N TYR A 382 11.43 16.80 5.31
CA TYR A 382 11.35 18.26 5.22
C TYR A 382 9.90 18.77 5.16
N GLY A 383 9.02 18.09 4.43
CA GLY A 383 7.61 18.45 4.33
C GLY A 383 6.86 18.28 5.65
N LEU A 384 7.22 17.27 6.45
CA LEU A 384 6.71 17.08 7.80
C LEU A 384 7.41 17.96 8.85
N GLY A 385 8.52 18.61 8.52
CA GLY A 385 9.27 19.49 9.44
C GLY A 385 9.87 18.75 10.64
N ILE A 386 10.21 17.47 10.49
CA ILE A 386 10.68 16.59 11.58
C ILE A 386 12.21 16.46 11.65
N ARG A 387 12.94 17.12 10.75
CA ARG A 387 14.38 17.00 10.60
C ARG A 387 15.13 17.14 11.94
N ASP A 388 14.92 18.22 12.64
CA ASP A 388 15.68 18.55 13.84
C ASP A 388 15.38 17.57 14.99
N ARG A 389 14.10 17.16 15.13
CA ARG A 389 13.71 16.12 16.11
C ARG A 389 14.33 14.77 15.80
N ILE A 390 14.48 14.40 14.52
CA ILE A 390 15.16 13.17 14.12
C ILE A 390 16.64 13.24 14.50
N LEU A 391 17.31 14.36 14.25
CA LEU A 391 18.73 14.52 14.58
C LEU A 391 18.98 14.47 16.10
N GLU A 392 18.09 15.09 16.90
CA GLU A 392 18.14 15.00 18.37
C GLU A 392 18.07 13.53 18.84
N ILE A 393 17.11 12.75 18.33
CA ILE A 393 16.97 11.33 18.66
C ILE A 393 18.16 10.51 18.15
N ALA A 394 18.67 10.83 16.98
CA ALA A 394 19.83 10.14 16.39
C ALA A 394 21.08 10.37 17.26
N GLU A 395 21.32 11.59 17.72
CA GLU A 395 22.44 11.91 18.64
C GLU A 395 22.33 11.12 19.95
N GLU A 396 21.12 11.04 20.55
CA GLU A 396 20.86 10.22 21.72
C GLU A 396 21.12 8.72 21.44
N GLY A 397 20.87 8.25 20.21
CA GLY A 397 21.11 6.88 19.73
C GLY A 397 22.55 6.59 19.32
N GLY A 398 23.48 7.55 19.48
CA GLY A 398 24.90 7.36 19.21
C GLY A 398 25.36 7.69 17.78
N TRP A 399 24.52 8.35 16.99
CA TRP A 399 24.93 8.89 15.69
C TRP A 399 25.82 10.13 15.85
N HIS A 400 26.78 10.26 14.97
CA HIS A 400 27.55 11.51 14.86
C HIS A 400 26.81 12.45 13.89
N VAL A 401 26.01 13.36 14.44
CA VAL A 401 25.16 14.29 13.68
C VAL A 401 25.70 15.72 13.71
#